data_70c829684912b767c4be09d44743952b
#
_entry.id   70c829684912b767c4be09d44743952b
#
_cell.length_a   1.000
_cell.length_b   1.000
_cell.length_c   1.000
_cell.angle_alpha   90.00
_cell.angle_beta   90.00
_cell.angle_gamma   90.00
#
_symmetry.space_group_name_H-M   'P 1'
#
loop_
_entity.id
_entity.type
_entity.pdbx_description
1 polymer ?
#
loop_
_entity_poly.entity_id
_entity_poly.type
_entity_poly.pdbx_seq_one_letter_code
_entity_poly.pdbx_strand_id
1 'polypeptide(L)'
;MSPKENGIITDFMSIDKTLSVKGIFVMLILIHHAFGFCPPQTIADTWLYEFKCFFGQLVVVMFMFYSGFGLMHSITKKGKSYIDTIPSNRVLKLTCDMVLVVLLYLPFSIYTGQIHSVKQIALSFFGYSNVGNYNWYIYTIIWAYLLTYIAFQICKNRPYIAAVTVTVLCGIYIIVMHQAKPNEYYWCDTLICYPMGIWFSLLWEKHIKPLLTKHIAVWYLLFIPTLAVFLWVHSMSGRFIYAVLRAVFFCVVAVMITMKISFNNAVLRFFGRNIFGIYIFQKMFFVLFETLGIA
;
A
#
# COMPACT_ATOMS: atom_id res chain seq x y z
N MET A 1 -20.95 11.82 15.14
CA MET A 1 -21.14 10.39 14.88
C MET A 1 -21.01 10.12 13.38
N SER A 2 -20.43 8.96 12.98
CA SER A 2 -20.37 8.58 11.57
C SER A 2 -21.76 8.21 11.05
N PRO A 3 -22.16 8.64 9.84
CA PRO A 3 -23.43 8.23 9.25
C PRO A 3 -23.44 6.71 9.07
N LYS A 4 -24.49 6.05 9.59
CA LYS A 4 -24.69 4.61 9.48
C LYS A 4 -26.02 4.32 8.82
N GLU A 5 -26.00 3.43 7.84
CA GLU A 5 -27.19 2.87 7.22
C GLU A 5 -27.21 1.37 7.51
N ASN A 6 -28.21 0.90 8.23
CA ASN A 6 -28.37 -0.51 8.62
C ASN A 6 -27.07 -1.13 9.20
N GLY A 7 -26.39 -0.39 10.10
CA GLY A 7 -25.16 -0.84 10.74
C GLY A 7 -23.88 -0.77 9.88
N ILE A 8 -23.95 -0.24 8.65
CA ILE A 8 -22.80 0.04 7.79
C ILE A 8 -22.44 1.51 7.89
N ILE A 9 -21.17 1.82 8.12
CA ILE A 9 -20.63 3.19 8.06
C ILE A 9 -20.49 3.56 6.59
N THR A 10 -21.28 4.53 6.11
CA THR A 10 -21.33 4.86 4.68
C THR A 10 -20.22 5.78 4.22
N ASP A 11 -19.60 6.51 5.14
CA ASP A 11 -18.48 7.43 4.88
C ASP A 11 -17.11 6.86 5.31
N PHE A 12 -16.98 5.53 5.43
CA PHE A 12 -15.73 4.87 5.86
C PHE A 12 -14.54 5.15 4.92
N MET A 13 -14.81 5.55 3.66
CA MET A 13 -13.82 5.99 2.68
C MET A 13 -13.55 7.50 2.70
N SER A 14 -14.08 8.25 3.68
CA SER A 14 -13.75 9.66 3.84
C SER A 14 -12.25 9.87 4.11
N ILE A 15 -11.73 11.06 3.76
CA ILE A 15 -10.30 11.38 3.89
C ILE A 15 -9.80 11.12 5.31
N ASP A 16 -10.50 11.60 6.34
CA ASP A 16 -10.07 11.47 7.73
C ASP A 16 -10.01 10.01 8.20
N LYS A 17 -10.98 9.18 7.79
CA LYS A 17 -11.00 7.76 8.16
C LYS A 17 -9.93 6.97 7.43
N THR A 18 -9.76 7.20 6.14
CA THR A 18 -8.69 6.56 5.36
C THR A 18 -7.31 6.97 5.83
N LEU A 19 -7.11 8.23 6.24
CA LEU A 19 -5.88 8.69 6.87
C LEU A 19 -5.63 7.99 8.21
N SER A 20 -6.68 7.83 9.05
CA SER A 20 -6.52 7.10 10.32
C SER A 20 -6.14 5.65 10.11
N VAL A 21 -6.78 4.96 9.17
CA VAL A 21 -6.41 3.57 8.83
C VAL A 21 -4.98 3.49 8.29
N LYS A 22 -4.59 4.40 7.39
CA LYS A 22 -3.21 4.49 6.91
C LYS A 22 -2.21 4.75 8.05
N GLY A 23 -2.62 5.55 9.05
CA GLY A 23 -1.82 5.78 10.26
C GLY A 23 -1.55 4.50 11.05
N ILE A 24 -2.55 3.63 11.21
CA ILE A 24 -2.36 2.31 11.83
C ILE A 24 -1.32 1.51 11.03
N PHE A 25 -1.48 1.41 9.72
CA PHE A 25 -0.59 0.60 8.88
C PHE A 25 0.84 1.15 8.82
N VAL A 26 1.04 2.47 8.83
CA VAL A 26 2.41 3.01 8.87
C VAL A 26 3.10 2.76 10.21
N MET A 27 2.36 2.76 11.33
CA MET A 27 2.91 2.35 12.63
C MET A 27 3.29 0.87 12.64
N LEU A 28 2.48 0.00 12.01
CA LEU A 28 2.82 -1.42 11.84
C LEU A 28 4.07 -1.61 10.97
N ILE A 29 4.26 -0.79 9.93
CA ILE A 29 5.49 -0.78 9.13
C ILE A 29 6.70 -0.40 10.00
N LEU A 30 6.57 0.62 10.83
CA LEU A 30 7.63 1.07 11.74
C LEU A 30 8.04 -0.06 12.68
N ILE A 31 7.07 -0.70 13.34
CA ILE A 31 7.30 -1.87 14.21
C ILE A 31 7.94 -3.02 13.41
N HIS A 32 7.41 -3.30 12.22
CA HIS A 32 7.93 -4.37 11.37
C HIS A 32 9.42 -4.19 11.05
N HIS A 33 9.84 -2.98 10.73
CA HIS A 33 11.23 -2.70 10.40
C HIS A 33 12.13 -2.56 11.65
N ALA A 34 11.60 -2.07 12.76
CA ALA A 34 12.35 -1.97 14.03
C ALA A 34 12.89 -3.32 14.48
N PHE A 35 12.10 -4.39 14.39
CA PHE A 35 12.54 -5.75 14.71
C PHE A 35 13.58 -6.35 13.74
N GLY A 36 13.93 -5.66 12.67
CA GLY A 36 15.08 -6.00 11.83
C GLY A 36 16.42 -5.54 12.43
N PHE A 37 16.36 -4.58 13.38
CA PHE A 37 17.53 -3.99 14.06
C PHE A 37 17.57 -4.34 15.55
N CYS A 38 16.41 -4.45 16.21
CA CYS A 38 16.29 -4.76 17.63
C CYS A 38 15.56 -6.10 17.77
N PRO A 39 16.25 -7.22 17.98
CA PRO A 39 15.61 -8.51 18.22
C PRO A 39 14.84 -8.50 19.55
N PRO A 40 13.79 -9.32 19.71
CA PRO A 40 12.98 -9.35 20.92
C PRO A 40 13.82 -9.74 22.13
N GLN A 41 13.69 -9.00 23.24
CA GLN A 41 14.42 -9.20 24.49
C GLN A 41 13.51 -9.69 25.62
N THR A 42 12.21 -9.35 25.55
CA THR A 42 11.22 -9.65 26.57
C THR A 42 10.07 -10.49 26.02
N ILE A 43 9.22 -11.03 26.92
CA ILE A 43 7.99 -11.74 26.51
C ILE A 43 7.05 -10.80 25.72
N ALA A 44 6.95 -9.53 26.14
CA ALA A 44 6.13 -8.55 25.43
C ALA A 44 6.66 -8.30 24.01
N ASP A 45 7.98 -8.21 23.84
CA ASP A 45 8.62 -8.05 22.50
C ASP A 45 8.37 -9.28 21.64
N THR A 46 8.37 -10.48 22.22
CA THR A 46 8.06 -11.72 21.49
C THR A 46 6.64 -11.70 20.93
N TRP A 47 5.65 -11.25 21.71
CA TRP A 47 4.27 -11.09 21.21
C TRP A 47 4.17 -10.07 20.08
N LEU A 48 4.84 -8.94 20.20
CA LEU A 48 4.90 -7.93 19.13
C LEU A 48 5.63 -8.46 17.88
N TYR A 49 6.66 -9.27 18.08
CA TYR A 49 7.40 -9.92 16.98
C TYR A 49 6.52 -10.91 16.21
N GLU A 50 5.77 -11.77 16.90
CA GLU A 50 4.82 -12.70 16.29
C GLU A 50 3.70 -11.94 15.55
N PHE A 51 3.19 -10.87 16.16
CA PHE A 51 2.22 -9.99 15.52
C PHE A 51 2.78 -9.34 14.24
N LYS A 52 4.02 -8.86 14.28
CA LYS A 52 4.74 -8.37 13.09
C LYS A 52 4.89 -9.45 12.02
N CYS A 53 5.23 -10.68 12.41
CA CYS A 53 5.38 -11.81 11.49
C CYS A 53 4.05 -12.17 10.82
N PHE A 54 2.94 -12.12 11.57
CA PHE A 54 1.60 -12.33 11.02
C PHE A 54 1.26 -11.32 9.93
N PHE A 55 1.51 -10.02 10.15
CA PHE A 55 1.18 -9.02 9.13
C PHE A 55 2.19 -8.98 8.00
N GLY A 56 3.48 -9.06 8.27
CA GLY A 56 4.54 -9.05 7.26
C GLY A 56 4.30 -8.00 6.17
N GLN A 57 4.25 -8.45 4.91
CA GLN A 57 4.02 -7.60 3.74
C GLN A 57 2.57 -7.05 3.65
N LEU A 58 1.61 -7.62 4.40
CA LEU A 58 0.21 -7.17 4.36
C LEU A 58 0.01 -5.73 4.82
N VAL A 59 0.96 -5.17 5.58
CA VAL A 59 0.90 -3.78 6.05
C VAL A 59 0.84 -2.75 4.92
N VAL A 60 1.32 -3.09 3.71
CA VAL A 60 1.29 -2.17 2.55
C VAL A 60 0.07 -2.34 1.65
N VAL A 61 -0.72 -3.40 1.84
CA VAL A 61 -1.91 -3.71 1.03
C VAL A 61 -2.90 -2.53 0.99
N MET A 62 -3.18 -1.94 2.15
CA MET A 62 -4.15 -0.85 2.23
C MET A 62 -3.65 0.44 1.59
N PHE A 63 -2.34 0.67 1.52
CA PHE A 63 -1.80 1.81 0.77
C PHE A 63 -2.01 1.66 -0.73
N MET A 64 -1.82 0.45 -1.27
CA MET A 64 -2.12 0.15 -2.67
C MET A 64 -3.62 0.33 -2.96
N PHE A 65 -4.49 -0.26 -2.14
CA PHE A 65 -5.93 -0.15 -2.29
C PHE A 65 -6.42 1.30 -2.25
N TYR A 66 -6.05 2.07 -1.21
CA TYR A 66 -6.46 3.47 -1.09
C TYR A 66 -5.88 4.37 -2.18
N SER A 67 -4.71 4.03 -2.73
CA SER A 67 -4.13 4.76 -3.86
C SER A 67 -4.97 4.57 -5.13
N GLY A 68 -5.37 3.33 -5.45
CA GLY A 68 -6.26 3.04 -6.56
C GLY A 68 -7.66 3.64 -6.38
N PHE A 69 -8.25 3.48 -5.18
CA PHE A 69 -9.54 4.06 -4.85
C PHE A 69 -9.55 5.59 -4.98
N GLY A 70 -8.61 6.27 -4.34
CA GLY A 70 -8.56 7.74 -4.33
C GLY A 70 -8.28 8.33 -5.70
N LEU A 71 -7.45 7.66 -6.51
CA LEU A 71 -7.19 8.06 -7.89
C LEU A 71 -8.47 7.96 -8.72
N MET A 72 -9.14 6.80 -8.70
CA MET A 72 -10.37 6.58 -9.46
C MET A 72 -11.50 7.51 -9.02
N HIS A 73 -11.67 7.70 -7.72
CA HIS A 73 -12.63 8.65 -7.17
C HIS A 73 -12.38 10.08 -7.67
N SER A 74 -11.11 10.50 -7.76
CA SER A 74 -10.73 11.81 -8.29
C SER A 74 -10.99 11.91 -9.79
N ILE A 75 -10.71 10.85 -10.55
CA ILE A 75 -11.03 10.79 -11.99
C ILE A 75 -12.54 10.87 -12.21
N THR A 76 -13.34 10.14 -11.46
CA THR A 76 -14.80 10.17 -11.57
C THR A 76 -15.38 11.57 -11.29
N LYS A 77 -14.79 12.29 -10.31
CA LYS A 77 -15.26 13.65 -9.95
C LYS A 77 -14.80 14.74 -10.93
N LYS A 78 -13.56 14.69 -11.41
CA LYS A 78 -12.89 15.77 -12.13
C LYS A 78 -12.68 15.48 -13.62
N GLY A 79 -12.91 14.24 -14.05
CA GLY A 79 -12.78 13.85 -15.45
C GLY A 79 -11.36 13.96 -16.02
N LYS A 80 -11.30 14.31 -17.31
CA LYS A 80 -10.06 14.40 -18.08
C LYS A 80 -9.04 15.37 -17.47
N SER A 81 -9.49 16.50 -16.92
CA SER A 81 -8.59 17.49 -16.32
C SER A 81 -7.71 16.89 -15.21
N TYR A 82 -8.25 15.95 -14.41
CA TYR A 82 -7.46 15.27 -13.40
C TYR A 82 -6.53 14.21 -14.01
N ILE A 83 -6.98 13.48 -15.03
CA ILE A 83 -6.16 12.47 -15.70
C ILE A 83 -4.88 13.13 -16.25
N ASP A 84 -5.01 14.27 -16.91
CA ASP A 84 -3.88 15.00 -17.48
C ASP A 84 -2.87 15.51 -16.44
N THR A 85 -3.28 15.61 -15.17
CA THR A 85 -2.38 15.98 -14.05
C THR A 85 -1.69 14.80 -13.37
N ILE A 86 -2.03 13.55 -13.69
CA ILE A 86 -1.41 12.37 -13.07
C ILE A 86 0.12 12.35 -13.25
N PRO A 87 0.67 12.59 -14.46
CA PRO A 87 2.12 12.59 -14.66
C PRO A 87 2.84 13.60 -13.76
N SER A 88 2.34 14.83 -13.65
CA SER A 88 2.97 15.89 -12.85
C SER A 88 2.72 15.73 -11.34
N ASN A 89 1.44 15.54 -10.94
CA ASN A 89 1.06 15.62 -9.54
C ASN A 89 1.24 14.30 -8.77
N ARG A 90 1.43 13.18 -9.47
CA ARG A 90 1.65 11.88 -8.85
C ARG A 90 3.02 11.31 -9.20
N VAL A 91 3.33 11.16 -10.49
CA VAL A 91 4.56 10.51 -10.93
C VAL A 91 5.76 11.40 -10.68
N LEU A 92 5.80 12.59 -11.29
CA LEU A 92 6.93 13.51 -11.15
C LEU A 92 7.18 13.90 -9.70
N LYS A 93 6.11 14.19 -8.94
CA LYS A 93 6.24 14.51 -7.51
C LYS A 93 6.94 13.40 -6.74
N LEU A 94 6.47 12.15 -6.84
CA LEU A 94 7.10 11.02 -6.15
C LEU A 94 8.52 10.75 -6.64
N THR A 95 8.80 10.97 -7.93
CA THR A 95 10.16 10.84 -8.47
C THR A 95 11.08 11.92 -7.89
N CYS A 96 10.63 13.18 -7.81
CA CYS A 96 11.40 14.26 -7.15
C CYS A 96 11.63 13.96 -5.67
N ASP A 97 10.60 13.52 -4.96
CA ASP A 97 10.73 13.11 -3.56
C ASP A 97 11.75 11.97 -3.40
N MET A 98 11.77 11.00 -4.33
CA MET A 98 12.75 9.91 -4.33
C MET A 98 14.18 10.38 -4.63
N VAL A 99 14.34 11.34 -5.55
CA VAL A 99 15.65 11.97 -5.82
C VAL A 99 16.19 12.62 -4.55
N LEU A 100 15.37 13.39 -3.84
CA LEU A 100 15.77 14.01 -2.56
C LEU A 100 16.17 12.96 -1.53
N VAL A 101 15.41 11.86 -1.43
CA VAL A 101 15.74 10.73 -0.55
C VAL A 101 17.12 10.16 -0.87
N VAL A 102 17.41 9.88 -2.14
CA VAL A 102 18.71 9.34 -2.56
C VAL A 102 19.85 10.31 -2.23
N LEU A 103 19.65 11.61 -2.47
CA LEU A 103 20.64 12.64 -2.16
C LEU A 103 20.93 12.74 -0.66
N LEU A 104 19.94 12.50 0.21
CA LEU A 104 20.12 12.49 1.67
C LEU A 104 20.73 11.18 2.17
N TYR A 105 20.33 10.05 1.59
CA TYR A 105 20.83 8.74 2.00
C TYR A 105 22.26 8.46 1.53
N LEU A 106 22.64 8.96 0.37
CA LEU A 106 23.96 8.65 -0.19
C LEU A 106 25.12 9.07 0.73
N PRO A 107 25.21 10.32 1.25
CA PRO A 107 26.24 10.70 2.21
C PRO A 107 26.17 9.86 3.50
N PHE A 108 24.96 9.59 4.01
CA PHE A 108 24.76 8.80 5.21
C PHE A 108 25.23 7.35 5.01
N SER A 109 24.91 6.75 3.87
CA SER A 109 25.30 5.39 3.50
C SER A 109 26.83 5.26 3.35
N ILE A 110 27.47 6.26 2.74
CA ILE A 110 28.93 6.32 2.65
C ILE A 110 29.57 6.46 4.04
N TYR A 111 29.01 7.31 4.89
CA TYR A 111 29.47 7.46 6.27
C TYR A 111 29.38 6.16 7.08
N THR A 112 28.36 5.34 6.83
CA THR A 112 28.19 4.01 7.44
C THR A 112 28.98 2.90 6.72
N GLY A 113 29.91 3.25 5.83
CA GLY A 113 30.83 2.32 5.18
C GLY A 113 30.28 1.55 3.98
N GLN A 114 29.12 1.93 3.47
CA GLN A 114 28.55 1.29 2.28
C GLN A 114 29.12 1.90 0.99
N ILE A 115 29.53 1.04 0.05
CA ILE A 115 30.04 1.46 -1.25
C ILE A 115 28.99 1.17 -2.32
N HIS A 116 28.68 2.16 -3.14
CA HIS A 116 27.70 2.06 -4.22
C HIS A 116 28.33 2.28 -5.59
N SER A 117 27.98 1.45 -6.57
CA SER A 117 28.38 1.68 -7.96
C SER A 117 27.59 2.85 -8.56
N VAL A 118 28.17 3.51 -9.58
CA VAL A 118 27.47 4.59 -10.33
C VAL A 118 26.14 4.09 -10.90
N LYS A 119 26.09 2.86 -11.43
CA LYS A 119 24.86 2.23 -11.92
C LYS A 119 23.81 2.10 -10.81
N GLN A 120 24.22 1.66 -9.63
CA GLN A 120 23.31 1.51 -8.48
C GLN A 120 22.72 2.86 -8.07
N ILE A 121 23.56 3.91 -7.98
CA ILE A 121 23.10 5.28 -7.65
C ILE A 121 22.13 5.79 -8.72
N ALA A 122 22.45 5.65 -10.00
CA ALA A 122 21.58 6.07 -11.09
C ALA A 122 20.21 5.38 -11.06
N LEU A 123 20.18 4.07 -10.82
CA LEU A 123 18.93 3.30 -10.70
C LEU A 123 18.14 3.64 -9.44
N SER A 124 18.82 4.12 -8.38
CA SER A 124 18.15 4.50 -7.13
C SER A 124 17.31 5.77 -7.28
N PHE A 125 17.66 6.70 -8.17
CA PHE A 125 16.84 7.87 -8.48
C PHE A 125 15.47 7.50 -9.05
N PHE A 126 15.37 6.35 -9.70
CA PHE A 126 14.10 5.83 -10.23
C PHE A 126 13.42 4.84 -9.26
N GLY A 127 14.03 4.55 -8.11
CA GLY A 127 13.52 3.62 -7.13
C GLY A 127 13.74 2.13 -7.46
N TYR A 128 14.40 1.80 -8.57
CA TYR A 128 14.69 0.40 -8.94
C TYR A 128 15.83 -0.22 -8.11
N SER A 129 16.75 0.60 -7.64
CA SER A 129 17.81 0.23 -6.70
C SER A 129 17.71 1.10 -5.45
N ASN A 130 18.63 0.94 -4.49
CA ASN A 130 18.69 1.75 -3.28
C ASN A 130 20.14 2.06 -2.88
N VAL A 131 20.31 3.11 -2.10
CA VAL A 131 21.56 3.51 -1.47
C VAL A 131 21.41 3.44 0.07
N GLY A 132 20.80 2.36 0.54
CA GLY A 132 20.46 2.17 1.95
C GLY A 132 19.00 2.45 2.32
N ASN A 133 18.24 3.17 1.50
CA ASN A 133 16.82 3.50 1.73
C ASN A 133 15.86 2.36 1.33
N TYR A 134 14.63 2.42 1.81
CA TYR A 134 13.53 1.62 1.26
C TYR A 134 13.00 2.27 -0.03
N ASN A 135 12.73 1.47 -1.06
CA ASN A 135 12.43 1.99 -2.41
C ASN A 135 11.32 1.26 -3.16
N TRP A 136 11.19 -0.06 -2.98
CA TRP A 136 10.36 -0.92 -3.81
C TRP A 136 8.89 -0.47 -3.91
N TYR A 137 8.29 -0.01 -2.80
CA TYR A 137 6.91 0.46 -2.78
C TYR A 137 6.74 1.70 -3.66
N ILE A 138 7.69 2.66 -3.58
CA ILE A 138 7.65 3.90 -4.35
C ILE A 138 7.78 3.60 -5.85
N TYR A 139 8.69 2.70 -6.22
CA TYR A 139 8.82 2.23 -7.59
C TYR A 139 7.52 1.63 -8.12
N THR A 140 6.93 0.70 -7.38
CA THR A 140 5.70 0.01 -7.77
C THR A 140 4.51 0.95 -7.89
N ILE A 141 4.33 1.92 -6.97
CA ILE A 141 3.21 2.85 -7.03
C ILE A 141 3.37 3.90 -8.15
N ILE A 142 4.60 4.31 -8.50
CA ILE A 142 4.87 5.16 -9.68
C ILE A 142 4.40 4.44 -10.94
N TRP A 143 4.76 3.17 -11.11
CA TRP A 143 4.30 2.37 -12.24
C TRP A 143 2.78 2.23 -12.25
N ALA A 144 2.14 1.96 -11.12
CA ALA A 144 0.68 1.88 -11.03
C ALA A 144 -0.01 3.18 -11.53
N TYR A 145 0.53 4.34 -11.18
CA TYR A 145 0.01 5.63 -11.66
C TYR A 145 0.25 5.83 -13.17
N LEU A 146 1.43 5.48 -13.68
CA LEU A 146 1.73 5.55 -15.10
C LEU A 146 0.82 4.61 -15.92
N LEU A 147 0.66 3.37 -15.49
CA LEU A 147 -0.22 2.40 -16.15
C LEU A 147 -1.68 2.88 -16.16
N THR A 148 -2.13 3.53 -15.07
CA THR A 148 -3.48 4.11 -15.03
C THR A 148 -3.60 5.28 -15.99
N TYR A 149 -2.63 6.19 -16.05
CA TYR A 149 -2.61 7.29 -16.99
C TYR A 149 -2.69 6.79 -18.43
N ILE A 150 -1.83 5.83 -18.80
CA ILE A 150 -1.79 5.23 -20.13
C ILE A 150 -3.15 4.58 -20.48
N ALA A 151 -3.71 3.80 -19.55
CA ALA A 151 -5.00 3.14 -19.76
C ALA A 151 -6.13 4.13 -20.04
N PHE A 152 -6.21 5.23 -19.29
CA PHE A 152 -7.24 6.25 -19.51
C PHE A 152 -7.05 7.05 -20.80
N GLN A 153 -5.81 7.27 -21.25
CA GLN A 153 -5.55 7.90 -22.55
C GLN A 153 -5.97 6.96 -23.71
N ILE A 154 -5.62 5.69 -23.65
CA ILE A 154 -5.97 4.68 -24.67
C ILE A 154 -7.48 4.46 -24.72
N CYS A 155 -8.14 4.35 -23.58
CA CYS A 155 -9.56 4.04 -23.49
C CYS A 155 -10.48 5.26 -23.64
N LYS A 156 -9.94 6.43 -24.03
CA LYS A 156 -10.70 7.67 -24.26
C LYS A 156 -11.66 7.98 -23.13
N ASN A 157 -11.19 7.88 -21.89
CA ASN A 157 -11.92 8.16 -20.66
C ASN A 157 -13.16 7.27 -20.41
N ARG A 158 -13.19 6.05 -20.95
CA ARG A 158 -14.21 5.04 -20.63
C ARG A 158 -13.84 4.32 -19.33
N PRO A 159 -14.44 4.63 -18.18
CA PRO A 159 -13.91 4.25 -16.87
C PRO A 159 -13.85 2.74 -16.65
N TYR A 160 -14.86 1.99 -17.09
CA TYR A 160 -14.87 0.53 -16.94
C TYR A 160 -13.83 -0.17 -17.83
N ILE A 161 -13.70 0.29 -19.09
CA ILE A 161 -12.69 -0.27 -20.02
C ILE A 161 -11.29 0.07 -19.49
N ALA A 162 -11.08 1.31 -19.05
CA ALA A 162 -9.82 1.72 -18.45
C ALA A 162 -9.49 0.90 -17.19
N ALA A 163 -10.46 0.61 -16.32
CA ALA A 163 -10.27 -0.22 -15.14
C ALA A 163 -9.84 -1.67 -15.52
N VAL A 164 -10.47 -2.27 -16.54
CA VAL A 164 -10.03 -3.57 -17.09
C VAL A 164 -8.59 -3.47 -17.60
N THR A 165 -8.29 -2.44 -18.41
CA THR A 165 -6.94 -2.23 -18.96
C THR A 165 -5.91 -2.07 -17.84
N VAL A 166 -6.18 -1.27 -16.80
CA VAL A 166 -5.28 -1.14 -15.62
C VAL A 166 -5.07 -2.50 -14.95
N THR A 167 -6.14 -3.28 -14.77
CA THR A 167 -6.04 -4.60 -14.14
C THR A 167 -5.12 -5.53 -14.94
N VAL A 168 -5.27 -5.55 -16.27
CA VAL A 168 -4.41 -6.34 -17.16
C VAL A 168 -2.96 -5.85 -17.12
N LEU A 169 -2.73 -4.53 -17.21
CA LEU A 169 -1.39 -3.95 -17.16
C LEU A 169 -0.70 -4.20 -15.81
N CYS A 170 -1.43 -4.10 -14.69
CA CYS A 170 -0.91 -4.49 -13.38
C CYS A 170 -0.58 -5.98 -13.31
N GLY A 171 -1.40 -6.85 -13.91
CA GLY A 171 -1.12 -8.28 -14.03
C GLY A 171 0.17 -8.55 -14.82
N ILE A 172 0.36 -7.87 -15.95
CA ILE A 172 1.61 -7.95 -16.73
C ILE A 172 2.81 -7.48 -15.90
N TYR A 173 2.69 -6.34 -15.19
CA TYR A 173 3.74 -5.85 -14.30
C TYR A 173 4.10 -6.90 -13.23
N ILE A 174 3.11 -7.53 -12.59
CA ILE A 174 3.33 -8.57 -11.58
C ILE A 174 4.13 -9.73 -12.17
N ILE A 175 3.79 -10.21 -13.36
CA ILE A 175 4.50 -11.31 -14.04
C ILE A 175 5.94 -10.89 -14.35
N VAL A 176 6.14 -9.71 -14.93
CA VAL A 176 7.48 -9.20 -15.30
C VAL A 176 8.35 -9.02 -14.05
N MET A 177 7.82 -8.41 -12.99
CA MET A 177 8.58 -8.19 -11.76
C MET A 177 8.89 -9.49 -11.01
N HIS A 178 7.95 -10.44 -11.02
CA HIS A 178 8.19 -11.75 -10.43
C HIS A 178 9.32 -12.51 -11.17
N GLN A 179 9.42 -12.37 -12.48
CA GLN A 179 10.53 -12.94 -13.26
C GLN A 179 11.84 -12.18 -13.06
N ALA A 180 11.78 -10.84 -12.98
CA ALA A 180 12.97 -10.00 -12.78
C ALA A 180 13.54 -10.09 -11.35
N LYS A 181 12.69 -10.41 -10.36
CA LYS A 181 13.00 -10.46 -8.92
C LYS A 181 12.42 -11.73 -8.27
N PRO A 182 12.86 -12.93 -8.67
CA PRO A 182 12.19 -14.20 -8.34
C PRO A 182 12.14 -14.53 -6.84
N ASN A 183 13.05 -13.97 -6.04
CA ASN A 183 13.14 -14.21 -4.60
C ASN A 183 12.65 -13.00 -3.76
N GLU A 184 12.17 -11.95 -4.42
CA GLU A 184 11.79 -10.69 -3.79
C GLU A 184 10.31 -10.37 -4.10
N TYR A 185 9.38 -11.23 -3.67
CA TYR A 185 7.93 -11.14 -3.97
C TYR A 185 7.31 -9.79 -3.57
N TYR A 186 7.88 -9.13 -2.57
CA TYR A 186 7.41 -7.83 -2.09
C TYR A 186 7.41 -6.73 -3.16
N TRP A 187 8.12 -6.89 -4.29
CA TRP A 187 8.07 -5.95 -5.41
C TRP A 187 6.74 -5.97 -6.17
N CYS A 188 5.92 -7.01 -6.01
CA CYS A 188 4.75 -7.17 -6.88
C CYS A 188 3.54 -7.85 -6.22
N ASP A 189 3.68 -8.57 -5.11
CA ASP A 189 2.61 -9.38 -4.50
C ASP A 189 1.38 -8.59 -4.04
N THR A 190 1.57 -7.33 -3.62
CA THR A 190 0.49 -6.46 -3.14
C THR A 190 -0.10 -5.54 -4.20
N LEU A 191 0.51 -5.43 -5.39
CA LEU A 191 0.06 -4.52 -6.43
C LEU A 191 -1.35 -4.79 -6.91
N ILE A 192 -1.81 -6.04 -6.88
CA ILE A 192 -3.19 -6.41 -7.27
C ILE A 192 -4.25 -5.64 -6.47
N CYS A 193 -3.94 -5.20 -5.25
CA CYS A 193 -4.85 -4.43 -4.43
C CYS A 193 -5.09 -2.99 -4.95
N TYR A 194 -4.20 -2.49 -5.81
CA TYR A 194 -4.39 -1.20 -6.46
C TYR A 194 -5.57 -1.20 -7.46
N PRO A 195 -5.64 -2.09 -8.46
CA PRO A 195 -6.84 -2.19 -9.31
C PRO A 195 -8.09 -2.58 -8.52
N MET A 196 -7.99 -3.37 -7.43
CA MET A 196 -9.13 -3.61 -6.55
C MET A 196 -9.71 -2.31 -5.98
N GLY A 197 -8.86 -1.36 -5.59
CA GLY A 197 -9.29 -0.03 -5.15
C GLY A 197 -10.00 0.76 -6.27
N ILE A 198 -9.52 0.67 -7.51
CA ILE A 198 -10.17 1.29 -8.69
C ILE A 198 -11.57 0.70 -8.90
N TRP A 199 -11.69 -0.62 -8.93
CA TRP A 199 -12.97 -1.31 -9.09
C TRP A 199 -13.93 -1.00 -7.94
N PHE A 200 -13.43 -0.99 -6.71
CA PHE A 200 -14.24 -0.66 -5.56
C PHE A 200 -14.81 0.76 -5.66
N SER A 201 -14.00 1.75 -6.10
CA SER A 201 -14.46 3.13 -6.32
C SER A 201 -15.56 3.23 -7.38
N LEU A 202 -15.47 2.45 -8.46
CA LEU A 202 -16.49 2.43 -9.52
C LEU A 202 -17.80 1.77 -9.10
N LEU A 203 -17.72 0.74 -8.26
CA LEU A 203 -18.84 -0.12 -7.94
C LEU A 203 -19.54 0.28 -6.62
N TRP A 204 -18.86 1.05 -5.75
CA TRP A 204 -19.33 1.32 -4.39
C TRP A 204 -20.72 1.96 -4.36
N GLU A 205 -20.88 3.16 -4.91
CA GLU A 205 -22.15 3.92 -4.80
C GLU A 205 -23.31 3.24 -5.53
N LYS A 206 -23.04 2.63 -6.68
CA LYS A 206 -24.10 2.11 -7.56
C LYS A 206 -24.51 0.67 -7.24
N HIS A 207 -23.59 -0.15 -6.76
CA HIS A 207 -23.82 -1.59 -6.61
C HIS A 207 -23.58 -2.12 -5.19
N ILE A 208 -22.42 -1.80 -4.57
CA ILE A 208 -22.02 -2.41 -3.31
C ILE A 208 -22.78 -1.79 -2.14
N LYS A 209 -22.80 -0.46 -2.04
CA LYS A 209 -23.46 0.25 -0.94
C LYS A 209 -24.93 -0.10 -0.84
N PRO A 210 -25.78 -0.01 -1.91
CA PRO A 210 -27.18 -0.37 -1.82
C PRO A 210 -27.42 -1.82 -1.40
N LEU A 211 -26.58 -2.75 -1.89
CA LEU A 211 -26.68 -4.16 -1.53
C LEU A 211 -26.45 -4.39 -0.04
N LEU A 212 -25.36 -3.84 0.49
CA LEU A 212 -24.95 -4.03 1.88
C LEU A 212 -25.84 -3.28 2.87
N THR A 213 -26.30 -2.08 2.51
CA THR A 213 -27.19 -1.28 3.38
C THR A 213 -28.62 -1.81 3.40
N LYS A 214 -29.10 -2.41 2.29
CA LYS A 214 -30.43 -3.04 2.23
C LYS A 214 -30.45 -4.40 2.94
N HIS A 215 -29.39 -5.19 2.79
CA HIS A 215 -29.29 -6.58 3.26
C HIS A 215 -28.04 -6.80 4.11
N ILE A 216 -28.09 -6.42 5.39
CA ILE A 216 -26.92 -6.55 6.29
C ILE A 216 -26.40 -7.99 6.40
N ALA A 217 -27.25 -9.00 6.23
CA ALA A 217 -26.85 -10.41 6.21
C ALA A 217 -25.81 -10.68 5.13
N VAL A 218 -25.86 -9.99 3.98
CA VAL A 218 -24.89 -10.12 2.90
C VAL A 218 -23.48 -9.75 3.38
N TRP A 219 -23.35 -8.73 4.25
CA TRP A 219 -22.07 -8.38 4.82
C TRP A 219 -21.46 -9.55 5.60
N TYR A 220 -22.24 -10.22 6.47
CA TYR A 220 -21.77 -11.36 7.25
C TYR A 220 -21.50 -12.58 6.37
N LEU A 221 -22.36 -12.85 5.38
CA LEU A 221 -22.19 -13.93 4.42
C LEU A 221 -20.93 -13.78 3.56
N LEU A 222 -20.48 -12.56 3.32
CA LEU A 222 -19.22 -12.28 2.62
C LEU A 222 -18.04 -12.25 3.57
N PHE A 223 -18.16 -11.64 4.76
CA PHE A 223 -17.07 -11.44 5.70
C PHE A 223 -16.55 -12.76 6.27
N ILE A 224 -17.44 -13.62 6.77
CA ILE A 224 -17.04 -14.86 7.44
C ILE A 224 -16.27 -15.81 6.51
N PRO A 225 -16.76 -16.14 5.31
CA PRO A 225 -15.99 -16.98 4.38
C PRO A 225 -14.70 -16.32 3.91
N THR A 226 -14.70 -14.99 3.65
CA THR A 226 -13.49 -14.27 3.24
C THR A 226 -12.42 -14.33 4.34
N LEU A 227 -12.81 -14.13 5.60
CA LEU A 227 -11.91 -14.25 6.74
C LEU A 227 -11.37 -15.69 6.89
N ALA A 228 -12.22 -16.69 6.74
CA ALA A 228 -11.81 -18.10 6.80
C ALA A 228 -10.81 -18.44 5.68
N VAL A 229 -11.08 -18.00 4.44
CA VAL A 229 -10.15 -18.19 3.31
C VAL A 229 -8.85 -17.41 3.54
N PHE A 230 -8.92 -16.17 4.07
CA PHE A 230 -7.72 -15.42 4.41
C PHE A 230 -6.84 -16.20 5.40
N LEU A 231 -7.40 -16.68 6.50
CA LEU A 231 -6.65 -17.43 7.52
C LEU A 231 -6.08 -18.73 6.95
N TRP A 232 -6.85 -19.43 6.12
CA TRP A 232 -6.39 -20.64 5.45
C TRP A 232 -5.23 -20.35 4.47
N VAL A 233 -5.36 -19.37 3.58
CA VAL A 233 -4.28 -18.97 2.66
C VAL A 233 -3.08 -18.42 3.43
N HIS A 234 -3.32 -17.74 4.56
CA HIS A 234 -2.26 -17.21 5.40
C HIS A 234 -1.40 -18.31 6.03
N SER A 235 -1.98 -19.46 6.34
CA SER A 235 -1.23 -20.63 6.81
C SER A 235 -0.38 -21.30 5.72
N MET A 236 -0.66 -21.00 4.45
CA MET A 236 0.12 -21.50 3.33
C MET A 236 1.37 -20.64 3.10
N SER A 237 2.51 -21.25 2.88
CA SER A 237 3.78 -20.54 2.64
C SER A 237 4.51 -21.04 1.40
N GLY A 238 5.57 -20.37 1.01
CA GLY A 238 6.56 -20.85 0.03
C GLY A 238 6.22 -20.64 -1.44
N ARG A 239 4.99 -20.25 -1.81
CA ARG A 239 4.64 -19.98 -3.22
C ARG A 239 4.15 -18.55 -3.40
N PHE A 240 4.60 -17.90 -4.46
CA PHE A 240 4.19 -16.54 -4.85
C PHE A 240 2.67 -16.35 -4.91
N ILE A 241 1.96 -17.33 -5.47
CA ILE A 241 0.49 -17.25 -5.59
C ILE A 241 -0.20 -17.09 -4.23
N TYR A 242 0.30 -17.74 -3.18
CA TYR A 242 -0.26 -17.58 -1.83
C TYR A 242 0.01 -16.18 -1.26
N ALA A 243 1.15 -15.55 -1.61
CA ALA A 243 1.42 -14.17 -1.21
C ALA A 243 0.40 -13.20 -1.84
N VAL A 244 0.12 -13.36 -3.14
CA VAL A 244 -0.90 -12.56 -3.85
C VAL A 244 -2.30 -12.80 -3.29
N LEU A 245 -2.70 -14.06 -3.07
CA LEU A 245 -4.01 -14.39 -2.51
C LEU A 245 -4.18 -13.84 -1.09
N ARG A 246 -3.14 -13.93 -0.24
CA ARG A 246 -3.15 -13.31 1.09
C ARG A 246 -3.41 -11.82 1.01
N ALA A 247 -2.74 -11.11 0.10
CA ALA A 247 -2.95 -9.68 -0.09
C ALA A 247 -4.39 -9.35 -0.50
N VAL A 248 -4.96 -10.11 -1.44
CA VAL A 248 -6.35 -9.95 -1.92
C VAL A 248 -7.34 -10.15 -0.78
N PHE A 249 -7.30 -11.29 -0.09
CA PHE A 249 -8.26 -11.60 0.97
C PHE A 249 -8.09 -10.71 2.19
N PHE A 250 -6.86 -10.36 2.58
CA PHE A 250 -6.60 -9.37 3.62
C PHE A 250 -7.18 -8.00 3.27
N CYS A 251 -7.01 -7.55 2.01
CA CYS A 251 -7.58 -6.29 1.54
C CYS A 251 -9.09 -6.25 1.74
N VAL A 252 -9.80 -7.32 1.31
CA VAL A 252 -11.25 -7.40 1.46
C VAL A 252 -11.66 -7.41 2.93
N VAL A 253 -11.01 -8.23 3.77
CA VAL A 253 -11.26 -8.27 5.23
C VAL A 253 -11.06 -6.90 5.86
N ALA A 254 -9.93 -6.23 5.58
CA ALA A 254 -9.62 -4.92 6.13
C ALA A 254 -10.65 -3.86 5.72
N VAL A 255 -11.03 -3.82 4.43
CA VAL A 255 -12.09 -2.92 3.93
C VAL A 255 -13.42 -3.20 4.63
N MET A 256 -13.82 -4.46 4.75
CA MET A 256 -15.06 -4.85 5.43
C MET A 256 -15.07 -4.47 6.91
N ILE A 257 -13.93 -4.57 7.61
CA ILE A 257 -13.78 -4.11 9.00
C ILE A 257 -14.02 -2.59 9.08
N THR A 258 -13.47 -1.80 8.15
CA THR A 258 -13.67 -0.34 8.15
C THR A 258 -15.11 0.08 7.89
N MET A 259 -15.94 -0.77 7.27
CA MET A 259 -17.38 -0.55 7.14
C MET A 259 -18.14 -0.67 8.47
N LYS A 260 -17.58 -1.34 9.46
CA LYS A 260 -18.23 -1.54 10.78
C LYS A 260 -17.60 -0.71 11.89
N ILE A 261 -16.28 -0.52 11.83
CA ILE A 261 -15.50 0.19 12.84
C ILE A 261 -15.03 1.52 12.28
N SER A 262 -15.40 2.61 12.96
CA SER A 262 -14.95 3.94 12.56
C SER A 262 -13.58 4.24 13.16
N PHE A 263 -12.57 4.28 12.30
CA PHE A 263 -11.24 4.76 12.65
C PHE A 263 -11.18 6.27 12.36
N ASN A 264 -11.31 7.09 13.40
CA ASN A 264 -11.23 8.55 13.26
C ASN A 264 -10.52 9.14 14.50
N ASN A 265 -9.20 9.18 14.47
CA ASN A 265 -8.36 9.64 15.55
C ASN A 265 -7.32 10.65 15.03
N ALA A 266 -7.10 11.75 15.76
CA ALA A 266 -6.20 12.82 15.34
C ALA A 266 -4.73 12.36 15.24
N VAL A 267 -4.28 11.53 16.18
CA VAL A 267 -2.91 10.97 16.19
C VAL A 267 -2.72 10.05 14.98
N LEU A 268 -3.68 9.15 14.74
CA LEU A 268 -3.62 8.27 13.57
C LEU A 268 -3.65 9.05 12.25
N ARG A 269 -4.45 10.12 12.17
CA ARG A 269 -4.45 11.01 10.99
C ARG A 269 -3.11 11.70 10.79
N PHE A 270 -2.45 12.13 11.87
CA PHE A 270 -1.10 12.70 11.78
C PHE A 270 -0.11 11.70 11.16
N PHE A 271 -0.06 10.47 11.65
CA PHE A 271 0.76 9.41 11.05
C PHE A 271 0.35 9.12 9.60
N GLY A 272 -0.94 9.06 9.31
CA GLY A 272 -1.45 8.84 7.96
C GLY A 272 -1.16 9.95 6.95
N ARG A 273 -0.95 11.19 7.40
CA ARG A 273 -0.50 12.30 6.54
C ARG A 273 0.98 12.26 6.25
N ASN A 274 1.78 11.74 7.18
CA ASN A 274 3.24 11.75 7.11
C ASN A 274 3.86 10.40 6.69
N ILE A 275 3.07 9.52 6.04
CA ILE A 275 3.48 8.16 5.66
C ILE A 275 4.80 8.15 4.91
N PHE A 276 4.94 9.02 3.88
CA PHE A 276 6.13 9.04 3.03
C PHE A 276 7.40 9.31 3.85
N GLY A 277 7.38 10.35 4.67
CA GLY A 277 8.52 10.69 5.53
C GLY A 277 8.86 9.56 6.51
N ILE A 278 7.85 9.00 7.19
CA ILE A 278 8.04 7.91 8.15
C ILE A 278 8.63 6.68 7.43
N TYR A 279 8.01 6.26 6.32
CA TYR A 279 8.44 5.08 5.57
C TYR A 279 9.88 5.20 5.07
N ILE A 280 10.26 6.36 4.56
CA ILE A 280 11.58 6.57 3.97
C ILE A 280 12.64 6.74 5.06
N PHE A 281 12.43 7.62 6.05
CA PHE A 281 13.49 8.00 6.99
C PHE A 281 13.67 7.04 8.18
N GLN A 282 12.68 6.17 8.48
CA GLN A 282 12.77 5.24 9.62
C GLN A 282 14.08 4.42 9.63
N LYS A 283 14.52 3.94 8.48
CA LYS A 283 15.72 3.11 8.39
C LYS A 283 17.01 3.89 8.74
N MET A 284 17.06 5.18 8.43
CA MET A 284 18.20 6.02 8.80
C MET A 284 18.36 6.09 10.33
N PHE A 285 17.24 6.24 11.07
CA PHE A 285 17.27 6.22 12.53
C PHE A 285 17.66 4.86 13.09
N PHE A 286 17.16 3.76 12.52
CA PHE A 286 17.52 2.42 12.99
C PHE A 286 19.02 2.14 12.80
N VAL A 287 19.57 2.44 11.63
CA VAL A 287 21.01 2.29 11.36
C VAL A 287 21.84 3.20 12.28
N LEU A 288 21.36 4.43 12.55
CA LEU A 288 22.05 5.35 13.48
C LEU A 288 22.08 4.76 14.91
N PHE A 289 20.97 4.24 15.41
CA PHE A 289 20.91 3.63 16.75
C PHE A 289 21.79 2.39 16.85
N GLU A 290 21.80 1.53 15.81
CA GLU A 290 22.72 0.39 15.74
C GLU A 290 24.20 0.84 15.76
N THR A 291 24.55 1.85 14.97
CA THR A 291 25.91 2.42 14.92
C THR A 291 26.35 3.04 16.26
N LEU A 292 25.41 3.61 17.02
CA LEU A 292 25.65 4.19 18.34
C LEU A 292 25.62 3.16 19.48
N GLY A 293 25.33 1.89 19.20
CA GLY A 293 25.21 0.83 20.20
C GLY A 293 24.03 1.00 21.14
N ILE A 294 22.94 1.67 20.67
CA ILE A 294 21.71 1.92 21.44
C ILE A 294 20.66 0.84 21.15
N ALA A 295 20.82 0.11 20.05
CA ALA A 295 19.91 -0.92 19.58
C ALA A 295 20.42 -2.33 19.94
#